data_28b051cd8bf24eb47e7840e811f59342
#
_entry.id   28b051cd8bf24eb47e7840e811f59342
#
_cell.length_a   1.000
_cell.length_b   1.000
_cell.length_c   1.000
_cell.angle_alpha   90.00
_cell.angle_beta   90.00
_cell.angle_gamma   90.00
#
_symmetry.space_group_name_H-M   'P 1'
#
loop_
_entity.id
_entity.type
_entity.pdbx_description
1 polymer ?
#
loop_
_entity_poly.entity_id
_entity_poly.type
_entity_poly.pdbx_seq_one_letter_code
_entity_poly.pdbx_strand_id
1 'polypeptide(L)'
;MATFTKLCLQPAGTTGTGLAVKVAATATAGTAIHTASTTTTTIDEVWLYAVNSSASSVKLTIEWGQADAPDGNIELTVLPEAGLVTVIPGFLLQGNATAKVVRAFAGTANVIMLHGFVNRITV
;
A
#
# COMPACT_ATOMS: atom_id res chain seq x y z
N MET A 1 -20.69 -18.05 6.66
CA MET A 1 -19.92 -17.47 7.79
C MET A 1 -18.74 -16.68 7.25
N ALA A 2 -18.52 -15.50 7.77
CA ALA A 2 -17.35 -14.70 7.39
C ALA A 2 -16.06 -15.28 8.00
N THR A 3 -14.97 -15.22 7.24
CA THR A 3 -13.65 -15.62 7.70
C THR A 3 -12.76 -14.40 7.78
N PHE A 4 -12.06 -14.23 8.91
CA PHE A 4 -11.16 -13.10 9.15
C PHE A 4 -9.73 -13.62 9.21
N THR A 5 -8.85 -13.05 8.39
CA THR A 5 -7.44 -13.43 8.33
C THR A 5 -6.56 -12.19 8.36
N LYS A 6 -5.58 -12.18 9.24
CA LYS A 6 -4.59 -11.09 9.26
C LYS A 6 -3.41 -11.49 8.37
N LEU A 7 -3.05 -10.60 7.45
CA LEU A 7 -1.99 -10.83 6.46
C LEU A 7 -0.91 -9.77 6.55
N CYS A 8 0.32 -10.15 6.23
CA CYS A 8 1.34 -9.19 5.86
C CYS A 8 0.99 -8.56 4.51
N LEU A 9 1.59 -7.43 4.16
CA LEU A 9 1.48 -6.86 2.83
C LEU A 9 1.93 -7.88 1.78
N GLN A 10 1.22 -7.96 0.66
CA GLN A 10 1.47 -8.94 -0.40
C GLN A 10 1.74 -8.26 -1.74
N PRO A 11 2.93 -7.68 -1.95
CA PRO A 11 3.23 -6.97 -3.20
C PRO A 11 3.03 -7.82 -4.46
N ALA A 12 3.38 -9.10 -4.39
CA ALA A 12 3.26 -10.02 -5.52
C ALA A 12 1.99 -10.88 -5.49
N GLY A 13 1.05 -10.60 -4.58
CA GLY A 13 -0.17 -11.37 -4.43
C GLY A 13 0.01 -12.72 -3.75
N THR A 14 1.19 -12.98 -3.18
CA THR A 14 1.50 -14.20 -2.42
C THR A 14 1.84 -13.84 -0.98
N THR A 15 2.09 -14.85 -0.14
CA THR A 15 2.41 -14.65 1.27
C THR A 15 3.53 -13.62 1.45
N GLY A 16 3.22 -12.56 2.20
CA GLY A 16 4.18 -11.51 2.51
C GLY A 16 5.12 -11.91 3.65
N THR A 17 6.16 -11.11 3.85
CA THR A 17 7.20 -11.39 4.86
C THR A 17 7.07 -10.54 6.12
N GLY A 18 6.22 -9.50 6.11
CA GLY A 18 6.12 -8.54 7.21
C GLY A 18 7.22 -7.48 7.20
N LEU A 19 8.14 -7.56 6.25
CA LEU A 19 9.20 -6.56 6.08
C LEU A 19 8.68 -5.36 5.30
N ALA A 20 9.38 -4.23 5.42
CA ALA A 20 9.03 -3.02 4.69
C ALA A 20 9.11 -3.22 3.19
N VAL A 21 8.22 -2.57 2.46
CA VAL A 21 8.26 -2.48 1.00
C VAL A 21 8.92 -1.16 0.62
N LYS A 22 10.05 -1.24 -0.07
CA LYS A 22 10.78 -0.05 -0.53
C LYS A 22 10.08 0.56 -1.74
N VAL A 23 9.81 1.85 -1.68
CA VAL A 23 9.22 2.57 -2.81
C VAL A 23 10.33 2.98 -3.77
N ALA A 24 10.51 2.20 -4.83
CA ALA A 24 11.54 2.46 -5.84
C ALA A 24 11.04 3.37 -6.95
N ALA A 25 9.76 3.34 -7.27
CA ALA A 25 9.19 4.13 -8.35
C ALA A 25 9.10 5.61 -8.00
N THR A 26 9.27 6.47 -9.01
CA THR A 26 9.13 7.94 -8.87
C THR A 26 7.97 8.49 -9.68
N ALA A 27 7.26 7.64 -10.40
CA ALA A 27 6.12 8.02 -11.25
C ALA A 27 5.15 6.84 -11.37
N THR A 28 3.98 7.11 -11.92
CA THR A 28 2.97 6.10 -12.23
C THR A 28 3.46 5.17 -13.36
N ALA A 29 3.21 3.88 -13.38
CA ALA A 29 2.61 3.11 -12.29
C ALA A 29 3.65 2.86 -11.21
N GLY A 30 3.23 3.00 -9.94
CA GLY A 30 4.14 2.89 -8.82
C GLY A 30 4.58 1.47 -8.49
N THR A 31 5.44 1.35 -7.49
CA THR A 31 5.85 0.06 -6.94
C THR A 31 4.65 -0.64 -6.30
N ALA A 32 4.46 -1.93 -6.58
CA ALA A 32 3.38 -2.71 -5.96
C ALA A 32 3.62 -2.85 -4.45
N ILE A 33 2.62 -2.51 -3.67
CA ILE A 33 2.66 -2.57 -2.21
C ILE A 33 1.80 -3.73 -1.69
N HIS A 34 0.60 -3.87 -2.25
CA HIS A 34 -0.32 -4.94 -1.87
C HIS A 34 -1.23 -5.29 -3.05
N THR A 35 -1.36 -6.58 -3.30
CA THR A 35 -2.29 -7.11 -4.31
C THR A 35 -3.51 -7.70 -3.59
N ALA A 36 -4.68 -7.16 -3.90
CA ALA A 36 -5.94 -7.62 -3.32
C ALA A 36 -6.34 -8.99 -3.87
N SER A 37 -7.40 -9.55 -3.30
CA SER A 37 -7.92 -10.85 -3.71
C SER A 37 -8.54 -10.82 -5.12
N THR A 38 -8.51 -11.96 -5.80
CA THR A 38 -9.27 -12.16 -7.04
C THR A 38 -10.71 -12.60 -6.78
N THR A 39 -11.10 -12.81 -5.53
CA THR A 39 -12.45 -13.23 -5.16
C THR A 39 -13.31 -12.02 -4.81
N THR A 40 -14.41 -11.83 -5.53
CA THR A 40 -15.26 -10.63 -5.39
C THR A 40 -16.00 -10.53 -4.05
N THR A 41 -16.08 -11.63 -3.30
CA THR A 41 -16.69 -11.64 -1.95
C THR A 41 -15.67 -11.38 -0.85
N THR A 42 -14.44 -11.10 -1.20
CA THR A 42 -13.35 -10.83 -0.24
C THR A 42 -13.06 -9.33 -0.21
N ILE A 43 -12.88 -8.81 1.01
CA ILE A 43 -12.55 -7.41 1.23
C ILE A 43 -11.25 -7.35 2.03
N ASP A 44 -10.29 -6.55 1.58
CA ASP A 44 -9.07 -6.27 2.31
C ASP A 44 -9.17 -4.92 3.00
N GLU A 45 -8.99 -4.90 4.31
CA GLU A 45 -8.82 -3.69 5.09
C GLU A 45 -7.32 -3.45 5.23
N VAL A 46 -6.82 -2.41 4.58
CA VAL A 46 -5.37 -2.17 4.44
C VAL A 46 -4.91 -1.06 5.37
N TRP A 47 -3.85 -1.35 6.14
CA TRP A 47 -3.19 -0.39 7.03
C TRP A 47 -1.78 -0.17 6.53
N LEU A 48 -1.43 1.08 6.21
CA LEU A 48 -0.10 1.44 5.73
C LEU A 48 0.51 2.55 6.58
N TYR A 49 1.82 2.41 6.80
CA TYR A 49 2.66 3.37 7.52
C TYR A 49 3.92 3.61 6.72
N ALA A 50 4.36 4.86 6.66
CA ALA A 50 5.54 5.23 5.89
C ALA A 50 6.68 5.67 6.81
N VAL A 51 7.90 5.33 6.42
CA VAL A 51 9.14 5.80 7.03
C VAL A 51 9.94 6.52 5.95
N ASN A 52 10.46 7.69 6.26
CA ASN A 52 11.37 8.42 5.37
C ASN A 52 12.79 8.33 5.92
N SER A 53 13.65 7.60 5.22
CA SER A 53 15.05 7.38 5.63
C SER A 53 16.01 8.45 5.12
N SER A 54 15.50 9.46 4.39
CA SER A 54 16.35 10.57 3.90
C SER A 54 16.37 11.74 4.89
N ALA A 55 17.20 12.73 4.60
CA ALA A 55 17.32 13.95 5.40
C ALA A 55 16.35 15.06 4.94
N SER A 56 15.55 14.82 3.92
CA SER A 56 14.63 15.80 3.33
C SER A 56 13.20 15.27 3.30
N SER A 57 12.23 16.18 3.34
CA SER A 57 10.82 15.81 3.14
C SER A 57 10.62 15.21 1.75
N VAL A 58 9.81 14.17 1.65
CA VAL A 58 9.53 13.46 0.40
C VAL A 58 8.03 13.33 0.21
N LYS A 59 7.55 13.71 -0.98
CA LYS A 59 6.15 13.50 -1.35
C LYS A 59 5.94 12.03 -1.68
N LEU A 60 4.97 11.40 -1.03
CA LEU A 60 4.55 10.03 -1.29
C LEU A 60 3.16 10.05 -1.91
N THR A 61 2.99 9.30 -2.99
CA THR A 61 1.69 9.12 -3.63
C THR A 61 1.32 7.65 -3.59
N ILE A 62 0.16 7.34 -3.00
CA ILE A 62 -0.43 6.00 -3.02
C ILE A 62 -1.41 5.96 -4.20
N GLU A 63 -1.30 4.92 -5.03
CA GLU A 63 -2.26 4.63 -6.08
C GLU A 63 -3.19 3.53 -5.56
N TRP A 64 -4.38 3.94 -5.17
CA TRP A 64 -5.30 3.06 -4.45
C TRP A 64 -6.11 2.20 -5.42
N GLY A 65 -5.61 1.00 -5.69
CA GLY A 65 -6.28 0.00 -6.51
C GLY A 65 -6.32 0.27 -8.00
N GLN A 66 -5.82 1.42 -8.43
CA GLN A 66 -5.77 1.82 -9.85
C GLN A 66 -4.65 2.85 -10.04
N ALA A 67 -3.98 2.78 -11.20
CA ALA A 67 -2.87 3.67 -11.52
C ALA A 67 -3.33 4.81 -12.45
N ASP A 68 -4.56 5.27 -12.30
CA ASP A 68 -5.17 6.33 -13.11
C ASP A 68 -5.22 7.63 -12.32
N ALA A 69 -4.34 8.57 -12.66
CA ALA A 69 -4.32 9.87 -12.00
C ALA A 69 -5.48 10.74 -12.48
N PRO A 70 -6.14 11.49 -11.59
CA PRO A 70 -5.91 11.57 -10.14
C PRO A 70 -6.78 10.61 -9.32
N ASP A 71 -7.55 9.72 -9.96
CA ASP A 71 -8.65 8.99 -9.33
C ASP A 71 -8.23 8.14 -8.12
N GLY A 72 -7.13 7.41 -8.24
CA GLY A 72 -6.63 6.56 -7.16
C GLY A 72 -5.59 7.23 -6.28
N ASN A 73 -5.22 8.48 -6.53
CA ASN A 73 -4.08 9.12 -5.88
C ASN A 73 -4.42 9.63 -4.49
N ILE A 74 -3.61 9.19 -3.51
CA ILE A 74 -3.62 9.71 -2.14
C ILE A 74 -2.23 10.23 -1.86
N GLU A 75 -2.11 11.54 -1.65
CA GLU A 75 -0.81 12.22 -1.56
C GLU A 75 -0.56 12.76 -0.17
N LEU A 76 0.67 12.61 0.31
CA LEU A 76 1.11 13.23 1.55
C LEU A 76 2.61 13.51 1.50
N THR A 77 3.07 14.41 2.35
CA THR A 77 4.50 14.69 2.53
C THR A 77 4.99 13.96 3.77
N VAL A 78 6.01 13.12 3.61
CA VAL A 78 6.62 12.38 4.71
C VAL A 78 7.88 13.13 5.15
N LEU A 79 7.87 13.60 6.41
CA LEU A 79 8.99 14.33 6.97
C LEU A 79 10.14 13.38 7.34
N PRO A 80 11.40 13.84 7.32
CA PRO A 80 12.51 13.00 7.77
C PRO A 80 12.40 12.73 9.26
N GLU A 81 12.83 11.55 9.67
CA GLU A 81 12.86 11.14 11.09
C GLU A 81 11.50 11.22 11.80
N ALA A 82 10.40 11.11 11.07
CA ALA A 82 9.05 11.16 11.65
C ALA A 82 8.58 9.81 12.24
N GLY A 83 9.41 8.77 12.15
CA GLY A 83 9.04 7.42 12.57
C GLY A 83 8.01 6.80 11.63
N LEU A 84 7.11 6.00 12.16
CA LEU A 84 6.01 5.40 11.40
C LEU A 84 4.88 6.41 11.27
N VAL A 85 4.73 6.98 10.08
CA VAL A 85 3.66 7.94 9.77
C VAL A 85 2.48 7.17 9.19
N THR A 86 1.29 7.35 9.76
CA THR A 86 0.08 6.71 9.25
C THR A 86 -0.25 7.26 7.87
N VAL A 87 -0.39 6.36 6.88
CA VAL A 87 -0.71 6.72 5.50
C VAL A 87 -2.13 6.29 5.17
N ILE A 88 -2.45 5.02 5.39
CA ILE A 88 -3.79 4.44 5.14
C ILE A 88 -4.29 3.82 6.45
N PRO A 89 -5.29 4.41 7.09
CA PRO A 89 -5.79 3.94 8.38
C PRO A 89 -6.99 2.99 8.24
N GLY A 90 -6.79 1.84 7.63
CA GLY A 90 -7.82 0.82 7.53
C GLY A 90 -8.81 1.06 6.41
N PHE A 91 -8.34 1.34 5.22
CA PHE A 91 -9.18 1.57 4.05
C PHE A 91 -9.52 0.25 3.36
N LEU A 92 -10.74 0.16 2.79
CA LEU A 92 -11.25 -1.10 2.24
C LEU A 92 -10.99 -1.20 0.74
N LEU A 93 -10.58 -2.39 0.31
CA LEU A 93 -10.37 -2.70 -1.10
C LEU A 93 -11.02 -4.05 -1.40
N GLN A 94 -12.08 -4.03 -2.20
CA GLN A 94 -12.81 -5.24 -2.56
C GLN A 94 -12.04 -6.05 -3.59
N GLY A 95 -12.12 -7.38 -3.48
CA GLY A 95 -11.59 -8.29 -4.47
C GLY A 95 -12.25 -8.12 -5.83
N ASN A 96 -11.54 -8.49 -6.89
CA ASN A 96 -12.01 -8.37 -8.26
C ASN A 96 -11.35 -9.46 -9.11
N ALA A 97 -12.03 -9.95 -10.14
CA ALA A 97 -11.50 -11.01 -11.01
C ALA A 97 -10.11 -10.68 -11.55
N THR A 98 -9.89 -9.41 -11.90
CA THR A 98 -8.54 -8.86 -12.11
C THR A 98 -8.13 -8.17 -10.82
N ALA A 99 -7.14 -8.71 -10.13
CA ALA A 99 -6.76 -8.22 -8.81
C ALA A 99 -6.38 -6.74 -8.86
N LYS A 100 -6.95 -5.97 -7.93
CA LYS A 100 -6.56 -4.57 -7.73
C LYS A 100 -5.25 -4.52 -6.97
N VAL A 101 -4.38 -3.60 -7.33
CA VAL A 101 -3.06 -3.46 -6.72
C VAL A 101 -2.94 -2.07 -6.10
N VAL A 102 -2.56 -2.03 -4.83
CA VAL A 102 -2.14 -0.79 -4.18
C VAL A 102 -0.68 -0.56 -4.53
N ARG A 103 -0.40 0.57 -5.16
CA ARG A 103 0.94 0.95 -5.61
C ARG A 103 1.37 2.24 -4.94
N ALA A 104 2.64 2.54 -5.00
CA ALA A 104 3.17 3.79 -4.47
C ALA A 104 4.35 4.28 -5.30
N PHE A 105 4.46 5.60 -5.42
CA PHE A 105 5.66 6.24 -5.92
C PHE A 105 5.99 7.45 -5.07
N ALA A 106 7.24 7.89 -5.10
CA ALA A 106 7.72 8.97 -4.25
C ALA A 106 8.59 9.94 -5.04
N GLY A 107 8.71 11.16 -4.56
CA GLY A 107 9.54 12.18 -5.21
C GLY A 107 11.03 11.84 -5.24
N THR A 108 11.47 10.95 -4.35
CA THR A 108 12.84 10.44 -4.31
C THR A 108 12.79 8.91 -4.21
N ALA A 109 13.52 8.23 -5.08
CA ALA A 109 13.55 6.77 -5.11
C ALA A 109 14.26 6.18 -3.88
N ASN A 110 13.76 5.04 -3.42
CA ASN A 110 14.42 4.17 -2.44
C ASN A 110 14.62 4.76 -1.04
N VAL A 111 13.92 5.82 -0.68
CA VAL A 111 14.03 6.43 0.66
C VAL A 111 12.77 6.28 1.50
N ILE A 112 11.62 5.98 0.87
CA ILE A 112 10.37 5.71 1.56
C ILE A 112 10.19 4.21 1.69
N MET A 113 10.00 3.75 2.95
CA MET A 113 9.68 2.36 3.26
C MET A 113 8.26 2.29 3.75
N LEU A 114 7.44 1.41 3.16
CA LEU A 114 6.07 1.20 3.60
C LEU A 114 5.98 -0.07 4.43
N HIS A 115 5.50 0.10 5.65
CA HIS A 115 5.14 -0.99 6.55
C HIS A 115 3.62 -1.09 6.60
N GLY A 116 3.12 -2.23 7.00
CA GLY A 116 1.69 -2.35 7.19
C GLY A 116 1.22 -3.79 7.28
N PHE A 117 -0.09 -3.93 7.30
CA PHE A 117 -0.75 -5.23 7.36
C PHE A 117 -2.15 -5.11 6.76
N VAL A 118 -2.77 -6.25 6.54
CA VAL A 118 -4.10 -6.34 5.96
C VAL A 118 -4.96 -7.27 6.80
N ASN A 119 -6.18 -6.83 7.10
CA ASN A 119 -7.21 -7.71 7.64
C ASN A 119 -8.12 -8.12 6.47
N ARG A 120 -8.03 -9.39 6.08
CA ARG A 120 -8.83 -9.93 4.98
C ARG A 120 -10.11 -10.55 5.52
N ILE A 121 -11.22 -10.14 4.97
CA ILE A 121 -12.55 -10.61 5.35
C ILE A 121 -13.17 -11.30 4.13
N THR A 122 -13.43 -12.59 4.24
CA THR A 122 -14.12 -13.36 3.19
C THR A 122 -15.53 -13.68 3.65
N VAL A 123 -16.49 -13.29 2.85
CA VAL A 123 -17.91 -13.47 3.15
C VAL A 123 -18.47 -14.71 2.47
#